data_5fbf8e687b777751f40150ed1cac8645
#
_entry.id   5fbf8e687b777751f40150ed1cac8645
#
_cell.length_a   1.000
_cell.length_b   1.000
_cell.length_c   1.000
_cell.angle_alpha   90.00
_cell.angle_beta   90.00
_cell.angle_gamma   90.00
#
_symmetry.space_group_name_H-M   'P 1'
#
loop_
_entity.id
_entity.type
_entity.pdbx_description
1 polymer ?
#
loop_
_entity_poly.entity_id
_entity_poly.type
_entity_poly.pdbx_seq_one_letter_code
_entity_poly.pdbx_strand_id
1 'polypeptide(L)'
;MSAIKTVLLTAAFAVFANNQHSFADPIEDANSYAVRVKSSVRYAAFFDSAGTADAAGFLVDKKRGLILSNAHVAGYGTASLEVSFKGEKYQDAQVLYVDTEHDVAILGIPPRKVPEKAFEAKLDCSDRKLNGAEVAAFGHPEGLTYSASRGIVSQVRVYDGVDWVQTDAAINPGNSGGPLIDLKTGSVVGINAMGLKDTEGLNFAVPIQPVCKILDLYNEGKNPLPPLLPFTFATNEYTEEHVIIAGNRFGDIPEGFKIGDRVTAVNKIKVKSPTEIFTLLRGTDGSALFTLEGKSGERDIDVTYKFEEGYLEKPYIMIDGALIAEAYYTEMWNTDKMYQVHSVRKGSYADKYGIMKRGIIVAVDGEKPKDLRHLQKLLNKDEPVNIVFRVWSNRDQYLYDFFEVEYERDEVTLMNAM
;
A
#
# COMPACT_ATOMS: atom_id res chain seq x y z
N MET A 1 -53.20 40.58 70.06
CA MET A 1 -51.94 39.85 70.16
C MET A 1 -51.89 38.88 68.95
N SER A 2 -51.30 39.32 67.90
CA SER A 2 -51.24 38.59 66.65
C SER A 2 -49.78 38.04 66.40
N ALA A 3 -49.70 36.73 66.32
CA ALA A 3 -48.39 36.04 66.07
C ALA A 3 -48.11 35.94 64.62
N ILE A 4 -47.06 36.61 64.19
CA ILE A 4 -46.51 36.52 62.83
C ILE A 4 -45.67 35.24 62.70
N LYS A 5 -46.12 34.32 61.84
CA LYS A 5 -45.31 33.12 61.44
C LYS A 5 -44.39 33.49 60.30
N THR A 6 -43.10 33.51 60.59
CA THR A 6 -42.04 33.64 59.60
C THR A 6 -41.84 32.27 58.93
N VAL A 7 -42.09 32.21 57.59
CA VAL A 7 -41.79 31.03 56.79
C VAL A 7 -40.37 31.23 56.15
N LEU A 8 -39.43 30.44 56.60
CA LEU A 8 -38.10 30.32 55.95
C LEU A 8 -38.21 29.48 54.70
N LEU A 9 -38.04 30.11 53.56
CA LEU A 9 -37.86 29.41 52.23
C LEU A 9 -36.37 29.05 52.04
N THR A 10 -36.04 27.77 52.26
CA THR A 10 -34.72 27.25 51.92
C THR A 10 -34.71 26.95 50.41
N ALA A 11 -34.04 27.78 49.63
CA ALA A 11 -33.75 27.53 48.22
C ALA A 11 -32.60 26.48 48.08
N ALA A 12 -32.93 25.27 47.69
CA ALA A 12 -31.95 24.26 47.33
C ALA A 12 -31.40 24.60 45.93
N PHE A 13 -30.18 25.10 45.87
CA PHE A 13 -29.43 25.16 44.61
C PHE A 13 -29.00 23.75 44.23
N ALA A 14 -29.71 23.13 43.30
CA ALA A 14 -29.24 21.95 42.62
C ALA A 14 -28.11 22.36 41.69
N VAL A 15 -26.86 22.08 42.07
CA VAL A 15 -25.70 22.15 41.19
C VAL A 15 -25.82 21.00 40.20
N PHE A 16 -26.36 21.30 39.02
CA PHE A 16 -26.18 20.41 37.88
C PHE A 16 -24.70 20.42 37.54
N ALA A 17 -23.96 19.40 38.00
CA ALA A 17 -22.65 19.08 37.46
C ALA A 17 -22.86 18.67 35.98
N ASN A 18 -22.70 19.63 35.09
CA ASN A 18 -22.49 19.34 33.66
C ASN A 18 -21.25 18.48 33.60
N ASN A 19 -21.40 17.17 33.51
CA ASN A 19 -20.38 16.28 32.98
C ASN A 19 -20.20 16.68 31.49
N GLN A 20 -19.50 17.78 31.24
CA GLN A 20 -18.84 17.96 29.99
C GLN A 20 -17.78 16.84 29.91
N HIS A 21 -18.12 15.74 29.26
CA HIS A 21 -17.09 14.88 28.69
C HIS A 21 -16.26 15.82 27.81
N SER A 22 -15.12 16.24 28.31
CA SER A 22 -14.11 16.83 27.44
C SER A 22 -13.89 15.79 26.36
N PHE A 23 -14.31 16.08 25.12
CA PHE A 23 -13.86 15.33 23.98
C PHE A 23 -12.32 15.41 24.05
N ALA A 24 -11.67 14.28 24.28
CA ALA A 24 -10.23 14.19 24.21
C ALA A 24 -9.82 14.78 22.85
N ASP A 25 -8.74 15.55 22.82
CA ASP A 25 -8.25 16.14 21.56
C ASP A 25 -7.84 14.96 20.64
N PRO A 26 -8.45 14.79 19.45
CA PRO A 26 -8.13 13.67 18.55
C PRO A 26 -6.64 13.57 18.23
N ILE A 27 -5.92 14.69 18.22
CA ILE A 27 -4.48 14.74 18.02
C ILE A 27 -3.75 14.20 19.26
N GLU A 28 -4.19 14.53 20.45
CA GLU A 28 -3.58 13.99 21.68
C GLU A 28 -3.84 12.49 21.81
N ASP A 29 -5.04 12.02 21.47
CA ASP A 29 -5.40 10.60 21.45
C ASP A 29 -4.51 9.80 20.47
N ALA A 30 -4.13 10.39 19.33
CA ALA A 30 -3.26 9.76 18.35
C ALA A 30 -1.90 9.35 18.92
N ASN A 31 -1.39 10.04 19.93
CA ASN A 31 -0.17 9.66 20.62
C ASN A 31 -0.20 8.25 21.26
N SER A 32 -1.41 7.73 21.52
CA SER A 32 -1.58 6.44 22.18
C SER A 32 -1.63 5.27 21.20
N TYR A 33 -1.97 5.51 19.94
CA TYR A 33 -2.04 4.45 18.93
C TYR A 33 -1.08 4.63 17.75
N ALA A 34 -0.58 5.84 17.49
CA ALA A 34 0.42 6.04 16.44
C ALA A 34 1.78 5.48 16.84
N VAL A 35 2.50 4.95 15.86
CA VAL A 35 3.83 4.40 16.04
C VAL A 35 4.80 5.00 15.01
N ARG A 36 6.06 5.11 15.40
CA ARG A 36 7.15 5.31 14.46
C ARG A 36 7.46 3.98 13.80
N VAL A 37 7.70 4.02 12.50
CA VAL A 37 8.18 2.87 11.73
C VAL A 37 9.53 3.21 11.17
N LYS A 38 10.51 2.34 11.38
CA LYS A 38 11.82 2.43 10.77
C LYS A 38 11.96 1.26 9.80
N SER A 39 12.06 1.58 8.53
CA SER A 39 12.24 0.63 7.45
C SER A 39 13.68 0.66 6.96
N SER A 40 14.33 -0.50 6.90
CA SER A 40 15.70 -0.65 6.43
C SER A 40 15.76 -1.67 5.31
N VAL A 41 15.94 -1.21 4.09
CA VAL A 41 16.03 -2.03 2.88
C VAL A 41 17.48 -2.16 2.47
N ARG A 42 18.06 -3.33 2.67
CA ARG A 42 19.44 -3.60 2.26
C ARG A 42 19.56 -3.89 0.77
N TYR A 43 18.60 -4.62 0.22
CA TYR A 43 18.50 -4.97 -1.19
C TYR A 43 17.11 -4.59 -1.68
N ALA A 44 17.06 -3.58 -2.54
CA ALA A 44 15.80 -3.11 -3.09
C ALA A 44 15.21 -4.17 -4.03
N ALA A 45 14.03 -4.66 -3.72
CA ALA A 45 13.27 -5.57 -4.56
C ALA A 45 12.05 -4.83 -5.13
N PHE A 46 11.63 -5.20 -6.33
CA PHE A 46 10.45 -4.65 -6.98
C PHE A 46 10.44 -3.11 -7.02
N PHE A 47 9.63 -2.45 -6.20
CA PHE A 47 9.48 -0.99 -6.13
C PHE A 47 10.30 -0.35 -5.00
N ASP A 48 11.02 -1.14 -4.19
CA ASP A 48 11.79 -0.62 -3.07
C ASP A 48 12.93 0.29 -3.51
N SER A 49 13.35 1.14 -2.58
CA SER A 49 14.61 1.87 -2.63
C SER A 49 15.50 1.42 -1.48
N ALA A 50 16.76 1.10 -1.77
CA ALA A 50 17.71 0.73 -0.73
C ALA A 50 18.01 1.92 0.19
N GLY A 51 18.11 1.65 1.49
CA GLY A 51 18.39 2.66 2.50
C GLY A 51 17.57 2.44 3.76
N THR A 52 17.67 3.39 4.68
CA THR A 52 16.83 3.44 5.89
C THR A 52 15.93 4.67 5.81
N ALA A 53 14.65 4.48 6.07
CA ALA A 53 13.66 5.54 6.12
C ALA A 53 12.88 5.48 7.44
N ASP A 54 12.58 6.67 7.98
CA ASP A 54 11.61 6.84 9.06
C ASP A 54 10.23 7.12 8.46
N ALA A 55 9.21 6.49 9.03
CA ALA A 55 7.82 6.56 8.61
C ALA A 55 6.89 6.43 9.83
N ALA A 56 5.61 6.26 9.59
CA ALA A 56 4.60 6.12 10.61
C ALA A 56 3.73 4.86 10.40
N GLY A 57 2.96 4.54 11.42
CA GLY A 57 1.91 3.55 11.42
C GLY A 57 0.95 3.82 12.56
N PHE A 58 -0.08 2.99 12.71
CA PHE A 58 -0.99 3.09 13.84
C PHE A 58 -1.62 1.74 14.20
N LEU A 59 -1.80 1.51 15.51
CA LEU A 59 -2.33 0.29 16.10
C LEU A 59 -3.83 0.16 15.79
N VAL A 60 -4.24 -0.98 15.21
CA VAL A 60 -5.66 -1.27 14.87
C VAL A 60 -6.20 -2.51 15.56
N ASP A 61 -5.34 -3.37 16.09
CA ASP A 61 -5.76 -4.51 16.93
C ASP A 61 -4.69 -4.76 18.00
N LYS A 62 -5.01 -4.36 19.22
CA LYS A 62 -4.11 -4.52 20.38
C LYS A 62 -3.93 -5.96 20.79
N LYS A 63 -5.00 -6.78 20.65
CA LYS A 63 -4.96 -8.19 21.07
C LYS A 63 -4.05 -9.03 20.21
N ARG A 64 -3.90 -8.67 18.93
CA ARG A 64 -3.04 -9.35 17.97
C ARG A 64 -1.76 -8.57 17.67
N GLY A 65 -1.67 -7.31 18.10
CA GLY A 65 -0.54 -6.44 17.83
C GLY A 65 -0.46 -5.99 16.36
N LEU A 66 -1.64 -5.78 15.71
CA LEU A 66 -1.69 -5.35 14.32
C LEU A 66 -1.59 -3.84 14.18
N ILE A 67 -0.73 -3.42 13.26
CA ILE A 67 -0.43 -2.02 12.94
C ILE A 67 -0.66 -1.83 11.45
N LEU A 68 -1.37 -0.78 11.05
CA LEU A 68 -1.47 -0.34 9.66
C LEU A 68 -0.32 0.61 9.31
N SER A 69 0.14 0.51 8.08
CA SER A 69 1.10 1.42 7.44
C SER A 69 0.90 1.39 5.92
N ASN A 70 1.79 2.05 5.16
CA ASN A 70 1.78 1.93 3.70
C ASN A 70 2.62 0.74 3.22
N ALA A 71 2.29 0.23 2.02
CA ALA A 71 3.06 -0.81 1.34
C ALA A 71 4.48 -0.32 1.03
N HIS A 72 4.64 0.90 0.52
CA HIS A 72 5.96 1.48 0.23
C HIS A 72 6.82 1.71 1.49
N VAL A 73 6.22 1.79 2.69
CA VAL A 73 6.92 1.84 3.98
C VAL A 73 7.36 0.44 4.42
N ALA A 74 6.46 -0.53 4.29
CA ALA A 74 6.73 -1.92 4.68
C ALA A 74 7.79 -2.58 3.81
N GLY A 75 7.91 -2.13 2.54
CA GLY A 75 8.73 -2.78 1.53
C GLY A 75 8.10 -4.05 0.98
N TYR A 76 8.71 -4.58 -0.07
CA TYR A 76 8.17 -5.69 -0.86
C TYR A 76 8.93 -7.01 -0.64
N GLY A 77 9.42 -7.24 0.58
CA GLY A 77 9.95 -8.54 0.99
C GLY A 77 11.38 -8.57 1.51
N THR A 78 12.17 -7.49 1.37
CA THR A 78 13.57 -7.47 1.86
C THR A 78 13.84 -6.45 2.96
N ALA A 79 12.81 -5.73 3.40
CA ALA A 79 12.93 -4.74 4.45
C ALA A 79 12.96 -5.38 5.83
N SER A 80 13.85 -4.92 6.71
CA SER A 80 13.73 -5.12 8.14
C SER A 80 12.98 -3.94 8.74
N LEU A 81 11.97 -4.23 9.56
CA LEU A 81 11.11 -3.23 10.16
C LEU A 81 11.25 -3.21 11.67
N GLU A 82 11.31 -2.03 12.21
CA GLU A 82 11.21 -1.76 13.65
C GLU A 82 10.10 -0.75 13.90
N VAL A 83 9.34 -0.93 14.97
CA VAL A 83 8.30 0.01 15.40
C VAL A 83 8.53 0.51 16.82
N SER A 84 8.08 1.74 17.11
CA SER A 84 8.19 2.33 18.44
C SER A 84 6.93 3.13 18.78
N PHE A 85 6.29 2.82 19.90
CA PHE A 85 5.25 3.64 20.51
C PHE A 85 5.86 4.86 21.21
N LYS A 86 5.04 5.89 21.49
CA LYS A 86 5.50 7.11 22.18
C LYS A 86 6.10 6.77 23.55
N GLY A 87 7.37 7.13 23.73
CA GLY A 87 8.12 6.89 24.97
C GLY A 87 8.68 5.48 25.10
N GLU A 88 8.50 4.59 24.10
CA GLU A 88 9.03 3.24 24.11
C GLU A 88 10.26 3.12 23.17
N LYS A 89 11.03 2.04 23.34
CA LYS A 89 12.14 1.70 22.44
C LYS A 89 11.60 1.05 21.16
N TYR A 90 12.40 1.09 20.11
CA TYR A 90 12.16 0.32 18.89
C TYR A 90 12.16 -1.18 19.19
N GLN A 91 11.31 -1.90 18.50
CA GLN A 91 11.18 -3.35 18.51
C GLN A 91 10.92 -3.87 17.10
N ASP A 92 11.38 -5.09 16.82
CA ASP A 92 11.16 -5.74 15.53
C ASP A 92 9.67 -5.87 15.25
N ALA A 93 9.29 -5.61 13.99
CA ALA A 93 7.96 -5.85 13.45
C ALA A 93 8.05 -6.73 12.22
N GLN A 94 7.04 -7.54 12.00
CA GLN A 94 6.90 -8.39 10.81
C GLN A 94 5.92 -7.78 9.83
N VAL A 95 6.19 -7.90 8.55
CA VAL A 95 5.21 -7.61 7.50
C VAL A 95 4.29 -8.83 7.37
N LEU A 96 3.01 -8.65 7.64
CA LEU A 96 2.01 -9.72 7.59
C LEU A 96 1.21 -9.71 6.29
N TYR A 97 1.07 -8.53 5.68
CA TYR A 97 0.32 -8.33 4.44
C TYR A 97 0.79 -7.06 3.73
N VAL A 98 0.83 -7.10 2.42
CA VAL A 98 1.13 -5.95 1.56
C VAL A 98 0.13 -5.91 0.42
N ASP A 99 -0.48 -4.76 0.22
CA ASP A 99 -1.36 -4.42 -0.91
C ASP A 99 -0.72 -3.31 -1.73
N THR A 100 -0.23 -3.65 -2.89
CA THR A 100 0.47 -2.69 -3.76
C THR A 100 -0.49 -1.80 -4.53
N GLU A 101 -1.71 -2.29 -4.81
CA GLU A 101 -2.73 -1.54 -5.54
C GLU A 101 -3.26 -0.35 -4.72
N HIS A 102 -3.43 -0.54 -3.40
CA HIS A 102 -3.94 0.49 -2.50
C HIS A 102 -2.87 1.07 -1.57
N ASP A 103 -1.60 0.70 -1.74
CA ASP A 103 -0.50 1.15 -0.89
C ASP A 103 -0.75 0.94 0.61
N VAL A 104 -1.19 -0.27 0.98
CA VAL A 104 -1.52 -0.65 2.37
C VAL A 104 -0.63 -1.79 2.84
N ALA A 105 -0.17 -1.73 4.09
CA ALA A 105 0.48 -2.84 4.76
C ALA A 105 -0.11 -3.10 6.15
N ILE A 106 -0.14 -4.38 6.53
CA ILE A 106 -0.41 -4.83 7.89
C ILE A 106 0.91 -5.32 8.48
N LEU A 107 1.34 -4.69 9.56
CA LEU A 107 2.52 -5.07 10.33
C LEU A 107 2.07 -5.76 11.61
N GLY A 108 2.88 -6.68 12.12
CA GLY A 108 2.63 -7.40 13.35
C GLY A 108 3.76 -7.28 14.35
N ILE A 109 3.40 -7.09 15.62
CA ILE A 109 4.29 -7.22 16.76
C ILE A 109 3.71 -8.21 17.77
N PRO A 110 4.53 -8.86 18.61
CA PRO A 110 4.00 -9.70 19.66
C PRO A 110 3.04 -8.92 20.57
N PRO A 111 1.81 -9.41 20.86
CA PRO A 111 0.81 -8.68 21.67
C PRO A 111 1.32 -8.23 23.03
N ARG A 112 2.18 -9.03 23.67
CA ARG A 112 2.83 -8.69 24.96
C ARG A 112 3.75 -7.47 24.89
N LYS A 113 4.14 -7.05 23.69
CA LYS A 113 4.99 -5.87 23.46
C LYS A 113 4.19 -4.61 23.11
N VAL A 114 2.86 -4.70 22.99
CA VAL A 114 1.99 -3.53 22.88
C VAL A 114 1.88 -2.88 24.27
N PRO A 115 2.17 -1.57 24.41
CA PRO A 115 2.08 -0.90 25.73
C PRO A 115 0.68 -1.00 26.33
N GLU A 116 0.59 -1.17 27.65
CA GLU A 116 -0.70 -1.28 28.35
C GLU A 116 -1.58 -0.03 28.12
N LYS A 117 -0.97 1.14 28.09
CA LYS A 117 -1.63 2.44 27.86
C LYS A 117 -2.03 2.69 26.39
N ALA A 118 -1.52 1.89 25.44
CA ALA A 118 -1.92 2.04 24.04
C ALA A 118 -3.36 1.57 23.83
N PHE A 119 -4.11 2.25 22.97
CA PHE A 119 -5.41 1.82 22.50
C PHE A 119 -5.48 1.79 20.97
N GLU A 120 -6.51 1.19 20.43
CA GLU A 120 -6.68 1.01 18.99
C GLU A 120 -7.20 2.28 18.34
N ALA A 121 -6.71 2.62 17.17
CA ALA A 121 -7.27 3.67 16.34
C ALA A 121 -8.70 3.31 15.93
N LYS A 122 -9.62 4.27 16.06
CA LYS A 122 -10.98 4.11 15.56
C LYS A 122 -11.01 4.39 14.07
N LEU A 123 -11.38 3.39 13.23
CA LEU A 123 -11.48 3.54 11.79
C LEU A 123 -12.89 4.00 11.40
N ASP A 124 -12.98 4.94 10.44
CA ASP A 124 -14.25 5.34 9.83
C ASP A 124 -14.55 4.49 8.59
N CYS A 125 -15.12 3.33 8.79
CA CYS A 125 -15.46 2.39 7.72
C CYS A 125 -16.76 2.73 6.97
N SER A 126 -17.37 3.88 7.24
CA SER A 126 -18.59 4.32 6.54
C SER A 126 -18.26 4.95 5.18
N ASP A 127 -19.26 4.96 4.29
CA ASP A 127 -19.20 5.60 2.97
C ASP A 127 -19.64 7.08 2.98
N ARG A 128 -19.49 7.74 4.14
CA ARG A 128 -19.81 9.16 4.24
C ARG A 128 -18.89 10.02 3.37
N LYS A 129 -19.44 11.08 2.81
CA LYS A 129 -18.65 12.08 2.08
C LYS A 129 -17.70 12.81 3.04
N LEU A 130 -16.42 12.84 2.65
CA LEU A 130 -15.36 13.48 3.46
C LEU A 130 -15.07 14.93 3.03
N ASN A 131 -15.52 15.37 1.85
CA ASN A 131 -15.20 16.70 1.32
C ASN A 131 -15.52 17.81 2.32
N GLY A 132 -14.55 18.67 2.60
CA GLY A 132 -14.65 19.75 3.59
C GLY A 132 -14.49 19.32 5.05
N ALA A 133 -14.26 18.03 5.34
CA ALA A 133 -13.98 17.58 6.70
C ALA A 133 -12.63 18.13 7.18
N GLU A 134 -12.60 18.71 8.40
CA GLU A 134 -11.36 19.10 9.05
C GLU A 134 -10.58 17.87 9.48
N VAL A 135 -9.31 17.79 9.06
CA VAL A 135 -8.45 16.62 9.30
C VAL A 135 -7.08 17.02 9.86
N ALA A 136 -6.40 16.05 10.45
CA ALA A 136 -5.00 16.16 10.80
C ALA A 136 -4.21 14.97 10.24
N ALA A 137 -3.16 15.25 9.47
CA ALA A 137 -2.15 14.27 9.12
C ALA A 137 -1.19 14.10 10.29
N PHE A 138 -1.11 12.92 10.88
CA PHE A 138 -0.30 12.63 12.05
C PHE A 138 0.87 11.71 11.68
N GLY A 139 2.08 12.00 12.23
CA GLY A 139 3.26 11.19 11.96
C GLY A 139 4.53 11.76 12.56
N HIS A 140 5.67 11.54 11.87
CA HIS A 140 7.01 11.84 12.38
C HIS A 140 7.86 12.57 11.31
N PRO A 141 7.36 13.71 10.76
CA PRO A 141 8.01 14.38 9.64
C PRO A 141 9.43 14.83 10.02
N GLU A 142 10.41 14.55 9.15
CA GLU A 142 11.80 14.99 9.31
C GLU A 142 12.44 14.68 10.66
N GLY A 143 12.01 13.58 11.31
CA GLY A 143 12.47 13.22 12.66
C GLY A 143 11.78 13.98 13.80
N LEU A 144 10.87 14.92 13.50
CA LEU A 144 10.00 15.56 14.49
C LEU A 144 8.90 14.57 14.88
N THR A 145 9.06 13.94 16.02
CA THR A 145 8.19 12.84 16.44
C THR A 145 6.84 13.32 16.95
N TYR A 146 5.77 12.57 16.61
CA TYR A 146 4.40 12.79 17.10
C TYR A 146 3.88 14.21 16.77
N SER A 147 4.01 14.57 15.50
CA SER A 147 3.58 15.86 14.95
C SER A 147 2.28 15.70 14.16
N ALA A 148 1.44 16.74 14.17
CA ALA A 148 0.21 16.82 13.40
C ALA A 148 0.19 18.07 12.53
N SER A 149 -0.23 17.92 11.27
CA SER A 149 -0.52 19.00 10.34
C SER A 149 -2.01 19.04 10.09
N ARG A 150 -2.67 20.17 10.41
CA ARG A 150 -4.11 20.37 10.20
C ARG A 150 -4.40 20.84 8.78
N GLY A 151 -5.57 20.46 8.28
CA GLY A 151 -6.11 20.89 7.00
C GLY A 151 -7.54 20.39 6.82
N ILE A 152 -7.99 20.34 5.57
CA ILE A 152 -9.30 19.80 5.19
C ILE A 152 -9.14 18.71 4.13
N VAL A 153 -10.13 17.83 4.00
CA VAL A 153 -10.29 17.00 2.82
C VAL A 153 -10.79 17.88 1.68
N SER A 154 -9.96 18.09 0.67
CA SER A 154 -10.33 18.86 -0.50
C SER A 154 -11.29 18.09 -1.41
N GLN A 155 -10.97 16.82 -1.68
CA GLN A 155 -11.77 15.93 -2.52
C GLN A 155 -11.30 14.47 -2.37
N VAL A 156 -12.16 13.50 -2.73
CA VAL A 156 -11.73 12.13 -3.06
C VAL A 156 -11.59 12.06 -4.59
N ARG A 157 -10.42 11.65 -5.06
CA ARG A 157 -10.08 11.58 -6.50
C ARG A 157 -9.58 10.21 -6.88
N VAL A 158 -9.85 9.83 -8.13
CA VAL A 158 -9.14 8.69 -8.73
C VAL A 158 -7.82 9.19 -9.33
N TYR A 159 -6.72 8.57 -8.90
CA TYR A 159 -5.40 8.79 -9.44
C TYR A 159 -4.69 7.43 -9.56
N ASP A 160 -4.11 7.17 -10.72
CA ASP A 160 -3.47 5.88 -11.06
C ASP A 160 -4.37 4.65 -10.81
N GLY A 161 -5.67 4.80 -11.16
CA GLY A 161 -6.64 3.70 -11.11
C GLY A 161 -7.25 3.39 -9.74
N VAL A 162 -6.91 4.14 -8.69
CA VAL A 162 -7.46 3.99 -7.32
C VAL A 162 -7.89 5.32 -6.74
N ASP A 163 -8.81 5.27 -5.76
CA ASP A 163 -9.26 6.47 -5.05
C ASP A 163 -8.22 6.95 -4.04
N TRP A 164 -8.08 8.27 -3.95
CA TRP A 164 -7.21 8.95 -3.00
C TRP A 164 -7.97 10.07 -2.30
N VAL A 165 -7.76 10.21 -1.00
CA VAL A 165 -8.21 11.37 -0.23
C VAL A 165 -7.20 12.48 -0.44
N GLN A 166 -7.58 13.53 -1.21
CA GLN A 166 -6.78 14.75 -1.35
C GLN A 166 -7.01 15.66 -0.15
N THR A 167 -5.93 16.19 0.42
CA THR A 167 -5.96 17.13 1.55
C THR A 167 -4.91 18.22 1.39
N ASP A 168 -5.16 19.39 1.98
CA ASP A 168 -4.16 20.44 2.14
C ASP A 168 -3.36 20.31 3.46
N ALA A 169 -3.75 19.38 4.34
CA ALA A 169 -2.91 18.99 5.48
C ALA A 169 -1.55 18.49 4.98
N ALA A 170 -0.45 19.10 5.42
CA ALA A 170 0.88 18.80 4.92
C ALA A 170 1.30 17.35 5.23
N ILE A 171 1.62 16.58 4.20
CA ILE A 171 2.16 15.22 4.29
C ILE A 171 3.59 15.26 3.75
N ASN A 172 4.55 15.09 4.65
CA ASN A 172 5.98 15.11 4.37
C ASN A 172 6.60 13.72 4.66
N PRO A 173 7.82 13.43 4.17
CA PRO A 173 8.56 12.24 4.55
C PRO A 173 8.58 12.05 6.08
N GLY A 174 8.16 10.87 6.54
CA GLY A 174 7.94 10.55 7.95
C GLY A 174 6.46 10.52 8.38
N ASN A 175 5.54 11.12 7.60
CA ASN A 175 4.10 10.99 7.84
C ASN A 175 3.50 9.77 7.13
N SER A 176 4.15 9.24 6.09
CA SER A 176 3.68 8.05 5.35
C SER A 176 3.40 6.89 6.28
N GLY A 177 2.24 6.25 6.11
CA GLY A 177 1.75 5.16 6.96
C GLY A 177 1.01 5.62 8.22
N GLY A 178 1.12 6.89 8.60
CA GLY A 178 0.42 7.48 9.73
C GLY A 178 -1.06 7.75 9.43
N PRO A 179 -1.88 7.97 10.48
CA PRO A 179 -3.31 8.22 10.31
C PRO A 179 -3.61 9.64 9.81
N LEU A 180 -4.58 9.74 8.88
CA LEU A 180 -5.32 10.96 8.60
C LEU A 180 -6.58 10.95 9.47
N ILE A 181 -6.68 11.87 10.42
CA ILE A 181 -7.67 11.87 11.50
C ILE A 181 -8.72 12.94 11.23
N ASP A 182 -9.99 12.58 11.24
CA ASP A 182 -11.11 13.53 11.25
C ASP A 182 -11.19 14.19 12.64
N LEU A 183 -11.00 15.50 12.69
CA LEU A 183 -10.94 16.26 13.95
C LEU A 183 -12.28 16.36 14.67
N LYS A 184 -13.39 16.14 13.99
CA LYS A 184 -14.73 16.16 14.56
C LYS A 184 -15.08 14.84 15.26
N THR A 185 -14.67 13.71 14.69
CA THR A 185 -15.06 12.37 15.17
C THR A 185 -13.96 11.64 15.92
N GLY A 186 -12.71 12.09 15.78
CA GLY A 186 -11.50 11.42 16.26
C GLY A 186 -11.20 10.09 15.52
N SER A 187 -11.91 9.81 14.42
CA SER A 187 -11.74 8.58 13.65
C SER A 187 -10.72 8.77 12.54
N VAL A 188 -9.97 7.72 12.23
CA VAL A 188 -9.07 7.67 11.09
C VAL A 188 -9.89 7.53 9.81
N VAL A 189 -9.70 8.43 8.85
CA VAL A 189 -10.38 8.47 7.55
C VAL A 189 -9.45 8.13 6.40
N GLY A 190 -8.14 8.02 6.66
CA GLY A 190 -7.16 7.63 5.65
C GLY A 190 -5.81 7.29 6.25
N ILE A 191 -4.91 6.76 5.40
CA ILE A 191 -3.51 6.51 5.72
C ILE A 191 -2.69 7.53 4.91
N ASN A 192 -1.93 8.39 5.57
CA ASN A 192 -1.08 9.38 4.90
C ASN A 192 -0.10 8.67 3.96
N ALA A 193 0.03 9.11 2.71
CA ALA A 193 0.86 8.43 1.74
C ALA A 193 1.88 9.34 1.07
N MET A 194 1.45 10.41 0.40
CA MET A 194 2.34 11.23 -0.42
C MET A 194 1.90 12.69 -0.51
N GLY A 195 2.87 13.58 -0.71
CA GLY A 195 2.67 14.93 -1.24
C GLY A 195 3.20 15.00 -2.67
N LEU A 196 2.55 15.78 -3.53
CA LEU A 196 3.11 16.05 -4.85
C LEU A 196 4.28 17.01 -4.73
N LYS A 197 5.41 16.61 -5.31
CA LYS A 197 6.64 17.41 -5.29
C LYS A 197 6.43 18.76 -5.99
N ASP A 198 7.01 19.80 -5.44
CA ASP A 198 6.96 21.16 -5.98
C ASP A 198 5.54 21.76 -6.08
N THR A 199 4.59 21.28 -5.24
CA THR A 199 3.23 21.81 -5.12
C THR A 199 2.88 22.09 -3.66
N GLU A 200 2.03 23.10 -3.41
CA GLU A 200 1.49 23.38 -2.09
C GLU A 200 0.05 22.87 -1.97
N GLY A 201 -0.29 22.24 -0.84
CA GLY A 201 -1.65 21.83 -0.52
C GLY A 201 -2.18 20.65 -1.36
N LEU A 202 -1.32 19.95 -2.10
CA LEU A 202 -1.67 18.74 -2.85
C LEU A 202 -1.03 17.52 -2.21
N ASN A 203 -1.70 17.01 -1.17
CA ASN A 203 -1.28 15.82 -0.46
C ASN A 203 -2.37 14.75 -0.54
N PHE A 204 -1.99 13.49 -0.42
CA PHE A 204 -2.85 12.35 -0.64
C PHE A 204 -2.72 11.31 0.47
N ALA A 205 -3.86 10.77 0.86
CA ALA A 205 -3.96 9.65 1.77
C ALA A 205 -4.79 8.53 1.14
N VAL A 206 -4.46 7.28 1.47
CA VAL A 206 -5.26 6.11 1.11
C VAL A 206 -6.58 6.18 1.88
N PRO A 207 -7.77 6.08 1.24
CA PRO A 207 -9.04 6.04 1.96
C PRO A 207 -9.08 4.87 2.93
N ILE A 208 -9.62 5.07 4.14
CA ILE A 208 -9.67 3.99 5.14
C ILE A 208 -10.74 2.94 4.84
N GLN A 209 -11.78 3.28 4.10
CA GLN A 209 -12.92 2.40 3.83
C GLN A 209 -12.51 1.08 3.14
N PRO A 210 -11.75 1.06 2.02
CA PRO A 210 -11.26 -0.20 1.43
C PRO A 210 -10.34 -0.96 2.37
N VAL A 211 -9.59 -0.27 3.23
CA VAL A 211 -8.70 -0.89 4.23
C VAL A 211 -9.50 -1.66 5.28
N CYS A 212 -10.68 -1.18 5.67
CA CYS A 212 -11.58 -1.92 6.55
C CYS A 212 -11.94 -3.28 5.97
N LYS A 213 -12.26 -3.35 4.68
CA LYS A 213 -12.55 -4.63 3.99
C LYS A 213 -11.34 -5.56 3.96
N ILE A 214 -10.14 -5.01 3.73
CA ILE A 214 -8.88 -5.77 3.79
C ILE A 214 -8.68 -6.36 5.19
N LEU A 215 -8.85 -5.56 6.24
CA LEU A 215 -8.72 -6.01 7.63
C LEU A 215 -9.76 -7.09 7.99
N ASP A 216 -11.01 -6.93 7.56
CA ASP A 216 -12.07 -7.92 7.82
C ASP A 216 -11.72 -9.26 7.19
N LEU A 217 -11.32 -9.27 5.90
CA LEU A 217 -10.91 -10.50 5.22
C LEU A 217 -9.68 -11.13 5.87
N TYR A 218 -8.67 -10.32 6.19
CA TYR A 218 -7.48 -10.77 6.89
C TYR A 218 -7.82 -11.40 8.25
N ASN A 219 -8.75 -10.78 9.00
CA ASN A 219 -9.20 -11.24 10.30
C ASN A 219 -9.97 -12.56 10.21
N GLU A 220 -10.72 -12.76 9.13
CA GLU A 220 -11.47 -13.98 8.84
C GLU A 220 -10.60 -15.10 8.24
N GLY A 221 -9.32 -14.87 8.00
CA GLY A 221 -8.42 -15.81 7.32
C GLY A 221 -8.77 -16.03 5.85
N LYS A 222 -9.50 -15.09 5.25
CA LYS A 222 -9.84 -15.07 3.83
C LYS A 222 -8.77 -14.30 3.06
N ASN A 223 -8.67 -14.55 1.75
CA ASN A 223 -7.71 -13.86 0.89
C ASN A 223 -8.08 -12.37 0.72
N PRO A 224 -7.28 -11.42 1.25
CA PRO A 224 -7.53 -10.00 1.07
C PRO A 224 -6.83 -9.39 -0.16
N LEU A 225 -6.11 -10.19 -0.95
CA LEU A 225 -5.33 -9.72 -2.10
C LEU A 225 -6.22 -9.08 -3.17
N PRO A 226 -5.72 -8.08 -3.91
CA PRO A 226 -6.47 -7.45 -4.98
C PRO A 226 -6.69 -8.41 -6.15
N PRO A 227 -7.83 -8.31 -6.86
CA PRO A 227 -8.06 -9.07 -8.08
C PRO A 227 -7.15 -8.56 -9.20
N LEU A 228 -6.56 -9.47 -9.97
CA LEU A 228 -5.84 -9.18 -11.21
C LEU A 228 -6.87 -9.13 -12.36
N LEU A 229 -7.42 -7.95 -12.60
CA LEU A 229 -8.34 -7.74 -13.70
C LEU A 229 -7.59 -7.64 -15.02
N PRO A 230 -8.12 -8.19 -16.13
CA PRO A 230 -7.45 -8.19 -17.43
C PRO A 230 -7.44 -6.82 -18.12
N PHE A 231 -8.00 -5.79 -17.50
CA PHE A 231 -8.12 -4.44 -18.03
C PHE A 231 -7.77 -3.40 -16.96
N THR A 232 -7.44 -2.20 -17.42
CA THR A 232 -7.19 -1.03 -16.59
C THR A 232 -8.37 -0.08 -16.65
N PHE A 233 -8.52 0.73 -15.61
CA PHE A 233 -9.58 1.73 -15.50
C PHE A 233 -9.03 3.15 -15.68
N ALA A 234 -9.87 4.03 -16.23
CA ALA A 234 -9.73 5.47 -16.12
C ALA A 234 -11.03 6.08 -15.63
N THR A 235 -10.95 7.27 -15.08
CA THR A 235 -12.11 8.10 -14.78
C THR A 235 -12.13 9.29 -15.69
N ASN A 236 -13.33 9.76 -16.05
CA ASN A 236 -13.47 11.00 -16.75
C ASN A 236 -13.47 12.13 -15.72
N GLU A 237 -12.45 12.98 -15.73
CA GLU A 237 -12.31 14.11 -14.80
C GLU A 237 -13.47 15.13 -14.90
N TYR A 238 -14.20 15.12 -16.01
CA TYR A 238 -15.30 16.07 -16.25
C TYR A 238 -16.68 15.55 -15.81
N THR A 239 -16.82 14.25 -15.60
CA THR A 239 -18.10 13.64 -15.26
C THR A 239 -17.98 12.70 -14.09
N GLU A 240 -17.70 13.16 -12.92
CA GLU A 240 -17.42 12.49 -11.62
C GLU A 240 -17.97 11.04 -11.38
N GLU A 241 -18.57 10.37 -12.36
CA GLU A 241 -19.36 9.16 -12.14
C GLU A 241 -18.94 7.94 -12.97
N HIS A 242 -17.80 7.91 -13.66
CA HIS A 242 -17.61 6.85 -14.65
C HIS A 242 -16.29 6.11 -14.54
N VAL A 243 -16.39 4.83 -14.22
CA VAL A 243 -15.27 3.88 -14.37
C VAL A 243 -15.24 3.42 -15.82
N ILE A 244 -14.26 3.86 -16.58
CA ILE A 244 -14.09 3.57 -18.01
C ILE A 244 -12.97 2.54 -18.16
N ILE A 245 -13.19 1.52 -18.99
CA ILE A 245 -12.12 0.60 -19.41
C ILE A 245 -11.16 1.35 -20.33
N ALA A 246 -9.96 1.59 -19.83
CA ALA A 246 -8.95 2.43 -20.49
C ALA A 246 -7.95 1.62 -21.34
N GLY A 247 -7.72 0.36 -21.00
CA GLY A 247 -6.75 -0.47 -21.70
C GLY A 247 -6.80 -1.93 -21.25
N ASN A 248 -5.97 -2.76 -21.85
CA ASN A 248 -5.71 -4.11 -21.40
C ASN A 248 -4.52 -4.14 -20.44
N ARG A 249 -4.56 -5.05 -19.49
CA ARG A 249 -3.46 -5.28 -18.53
C ARG A 249 -2.62 -6.51 -18.91
N PHE A 250 -3.26 -7.54 -19.48
CA PHE A 250 -2.66 -8.83 -19.77
C PHE A 250 -3.10 -9.34 -21.16
N GLY A 251 -2.36 -8.96 -22.21
CA GLY A 251 -2.67 -9.43 -23.56
C GLY A 251 -3.94 -8.80 -24.15
N ASP A 252 -4.82 -9.62 -24.71
CA ASP A 252 -6.06 -9.12 -25.33
C ASP A 252 -7.13 -8.84 -24.30
N ILE A 253 -7.92 -7.79 -24.55
CA ILE A 253 -9.12 -7.51 -23.76
C ILE A 253 -10.10 -8.69 -23.91
N PRO A 254 -10.69 -9.21 -22.81
CA PRO A 254 -11.63 -10.32 -22.89
C PRO A 254 -12.76 -10.06 -23.89
N GLU A 255 -13.25 -11.12 -24.54
CA GLU A 255 -14.36 -11.01 -25.48
C GLU A 255 -15.56 -10.31 -24.84
N GLY A 256 -16.14 -9.40 -25.58
CA GLY A 256 -17.29 -8.59 -25.11
C GLY A 256 -16.92 -7.27 -24.45
N PHE A 257 -15.68 -7.06 -24.03
CA PHE A 257 -15.20 -5.76 -23.52
C PHE A 257 -14.65 -4.88 -24.65
N LYS A 258 -14.77 -3.58 -24.49
CA LYS A 258 -14.17 -2.60 -25.41
C LYS A 258 -13.57 -1.46 -24.61
N ILE A 259 -12.43 -0.93 -25.08
CA ILE A 259 -11.87 0.31 -24.55
C ILE A 259 -12.92 1.42 -24.74
N GLY A 260 -13.18 2.18 -23.69
CA GLY A 260 -14.20 3.21 -23.63
C GLY A 260 -15.56 2.74 -23.14
N ASP A 261 -15.77 1.44 -22.86
CA ASP A 261 -16.98 0.99 -22.15
C ASP A 261 -16.97 1.47 -20.71
N ARG A 262 -18.13 1.82 -20.20
CA ARG A 262 -18.33 2.23 -18.82
C ARG A 262 -18.78 1.04 -17.97
N VAL A 263 -18.12 0.78 -16.86
CA VAL A 263 -18.56 -0.19 -15.85
C VAL A 263 -19.61 0.48 -14.98
N THR A 264 -20.84 0.00 -15.01
CA THR A 264 -21.97 0.55 -14.24
C THR A 264 -22.30 -0.25 -13.00
N ALA A 265 -22.06 -1.57 -13.04
CA ALA A 265 -22.25 -2.45 -11.88
C ALA A 265 -21.31 -3.66 -11.94
N VAL A 266 -21.04 -4.25 -10.77
CA VAL A 266 -20.36 -5.52 -10.59
C VAL A 266 -21.25 -6.38 -9.69
N ASN A 267 -21.56 -7.62 -10.13
CA ASN A 267 -22.49 -8.51 -9.43
C ASN A 267 -23.83 -7.81 -9.10
N LYS A 268 -24.34 -6.99 -10.05
CA LYS A 268 -25.55 -6.16 -9.92
C LYS A 268 -25.48 -5.07 -8.85
N ILE A 269 -24.34 -4.85 -8.23
CA ILE A 269 -24.07 -3.72 -7.31
C ILE A 269 -23.51 -2.58 -8.14
N LYS A 270 -24.16 -1.41 -8.11
CA LYS A 270 -23.69 -0.22 -8.81
C LYS A 270 -22.33 0.21 -8.27
N VAL A 271 -21.45 0.60 -9.17
CA VAL A 271 -20.09 1.06 -8.83
C VAL A 271 -19.82 2.44 -9.44
N LYS A 272 -19.06 3.26 -8.73
CA LYS A 272 -18.71 4.62 -9.11
C LYS A 272 -17.22 4.84 -9.25
N SER A 273 -16.40 3.97 -8.66
CA SER A 273 -14.94 4.07 -8.69
C SER A 273 -14.28 2.71 -8.89
N PRO A 274 -13.03 2.68 -9.38
CA PRO A 274 -12.24 1.47 -9.46
C PRO A 274 -12.05 0.80 -8.08
N THR A 275 -11.85 1.59 -7.02
CA THR A 275 -11.67 1.08 -5.65
C THR A 275 -12.91 0.33 -5.15
N GLU A 276 -14.13 0.78 -5.50
CA GLU A 276 -15.36 0.05 -5.20
C GLU A 276 -15.37 -1.32 -5.90
N ILE A 277 -14.90 -1.40 -7.16
CA ILE A 277 -14.78 -2.67 -7.89
C ILE A 277 -13.79 -3.60 -7.16
N PHE A 278 -12.58 -3.13 -6.87
CA PHE A 278 -11.59 -3.91 -6.14
C PHE A 278 -12.13 -4.40 -4.79
N THR A 279 -12.82 -3.52 -4.06
CA THR A 279 -13.41 -3.84 -2.75
C THR A 279 -14.48 -4.93 -2.84
N LEU A 280 -15.34 -4.88 -3.86
CA LEU A 280 -16.39 -5.88 -4.10
C LEU A 280 -15.82 -7.25 -4.50
N LEU A 281 -14.72 -7.27 -5.24
CA LEU A 281 -14.12 -8.48 -5.77
C LEU A 281 -13.15 -9.17 -4.81
N ARG A 282 -12.66 -8.49 -3.76
CA ARG A 282 -11.80 -9.09 -2.75
C ARG A 282 -12.52 -10.17 -1.97
N GLY A 283 -11.83 -11.28 -1.75
CA GLY A 283 -12.36 -12.42 -0.98
C GLY A 283 -13.45 -13.23 -1.70
N THR A 284 -13.64 -13.01 -3.01
CA THR A 284 -14.52 -13.82 -3.86
C THR A 284 -13.79 -15.04 -4.43
N ASP A 285 -14.46 -15.80 -5.28
CA ASP A 285 -13.93 -17.02 -5.91
C ASP A 285 -13.16 -16.80 -7.23
N GLY A 286 -12.95 -15.53 -7.62
CA GLY A 286 -12.25 -15.17 -8.87
C GLY A 286 -13.17 -15.10 -10.09
N SER A 287 -14.47 -14.91 -9.88
CA SER A 287 -15.45 -14.66 -10.93
C SER A 287 -16.39 -13.51 -10.56
N ALA A 288 -16.86 -12.76 -11.55
CA ALA A 288 -17.83 -11.68 -11.35
C ALA A 288 -18.60 -11.35 -12.63
N LEU A 289 -19.84 -10.91 -12.48
CA LEU A 289 -20.65 -10.36 -13.54
C LEU A 289 -20.46 -8.85 -13.63
N PHE A 290 -19.89 -8.37 -14.73
CA PHE A 290 -19.76 -6.94 -15.01
C PHE A 290 -20.93 -6.46 -15.88
N THR A 291 -21.60 -5.39 -15.45
CA THR A 291 -22.56 -4.67 -16.27
C THR A 291 -21.86 -3.48 -16.91
N LEU A 292 -21.82 -3.48 -18.24
CA LEU A 292 -21.13 -2.48 -19.05
C LEU A 292 -22.13 -1.67 -19.87
N GLU A 293 -21.90 -0.36 -19.97
CA GLU A 293 -22.58 0.52 -20.90
C GLU A 293 -21.61 0.99 -21.99
N GLY A 294 -21.94 0.74 -23.22
CA GLY A 294 -21.17 1.15 -24.40
C GLY A 294 -22.06 1.68 -25.51
N LYS A 295 -21.47 1.97 -26.69
CA LYS A 295 -22.21 2.48 -27.86
C LYS A 295 -23.41 1.62 -28.29
N SER A 296 -23.36 0.32 -28.03
CA SER A 296 -24.43 -0.65 -28.36
C SER A 296 -25.45 -0.86 -27.24
N GLY A 297 -25.42 -0.06 -26.19
CA GLY A 297 -26.28 -0.18 -25.01
C GLY A 297 -25.64 -0.93 -23.87
N GLU A 298 -26.45 -1.26 -22.86
CA GLU A 298 -26.05 -2.01 -21.67
C GLU A 298 -25.95 -3.51 -21.96
N ARG A 299 -24.95 -4.17 -21.37
CA ARG A 299 -24.74 -5.61 -21.45
C ARG A 299 -24.04 -6.14 -20.22
N ASP A 300 -24.29 -7.41 -19.93
CA ASP A 300 -23.65 -8.15 -18.84
C ASP A 300 -22.58 -9.08 -19.41
N ILE A 301 -21.43 -9.18 -18.74
CA ILE A 301 -20.32 -10.05 -19.13
C ILE A 301 -19.75 -10.72 -17.89
N ASP A 302 -19.63 -12.04 -17.93
CA ASP A 302 -18.93 -12.82 -16.92
C ASP A 302 -17.40 -12.70 -17.11
N VAL A 303 -16.70 -12.38 -16.04
CA VAL A 303 -15.24 -12.26 -16.02
C VAL A 303 -14.67 -13.21 -14.99
N THR A 304 -13.71 -14.01 -15.42
CA THR A 304 -12.83 -14.76 -14.51
C THR A 304 -11.51 -13.99 -14.35
N TYR A 305 -11.00 -13.96 -13.13
CA TYR A 305 -9.77 -13.29 -12.79
C TYR A 305 -9.01 -14.08 -11.71
N LYS A 306 -7.72 -13.78 -11.60
CA LYS A 306 -6.86 -14.27 -10.51
C LYS A 306 -6.73 -13.21 -9.44
N PHE A 307 -6.21 -13.57 -8.30
CA PHE A 307 -5.73 -12.62 -7.31
C PHE A 307 -4.24 -12.40 -7.48
N GLU A 308 -3.78 -11.22 -7.10
CA GLU A 308 -2.35 -10.93 -7.07
C GLU A 308 -1.64 -11.92 -6.13
N GLU A 309 -0.49 -12.44 -6.57
CA GLU A 309 0.37 -13.20 -5.66
C GLU A 309 1.01 -12.23 -4.65
N GLY A 310 0.95 -12.59 -3.37
CA GLY A 310 1.55 -11.75 -2.33
C GLY A 310 3.03 -11.53 -2.59
N TYR A 311 3.50 -10.27 -2.56
CA TYR A 311 4.93 -9.95 -2.78
C TYR A 311 5.84 -10.62 -1.75
N LEU A 312 5.35 -10.83 -0.53
CA LEU A 312 6.10 -11.49 0.54
C LEU A 312 6.42 -12.97 0.24
N GLU A 313 5.69 -13.58 -0.69
CA GLU A 313 5.86 -14.97 -1.10
C GLU A 313 6.66 -15.12 -2.40
N LYS A 314 6.92 -14.01 -3.12
CA LYS A 314 7.66 -14.06 -4.39
C LYS A 314 9.12 -14.44 -4.15
N PRO A 315 9.61 -15.52 -4.78
CA PRO A 315 11.00 -15.93 -4.62
C PRO A 315 11.95 -14.99 -5.36
N TYR A 316 13.17 -14.90 -4.86
CA TYR A 316 14.25 -14.17 -5.51
C TYR A 316 15.60 -14.89 -5.32
N ILE A 317 16.56 -14.55 -6.16
CA ILE A 317 17.94 -15.05 -6.09
C ILE A 317 18.83 -13.93 -5.58
N MET A 318 19.69 -14.25 -4.63
CA MET A 318 20.80 -13.40 -4.21
C MET A 318 22.11 -13.94 -4.82
N ILE A 319 22.83 -13.09 -5.52
CA ILE A 319 24.18 -13.37 -6.02
C ILE A 319 25.10 -12.23 -5.64
N ASP A 320 26.03 -12.47 -4.74
CA ASP A 320 27.17 -11.58 -4.42
C ASP A 320 26.86 -10.08 -4.29
N GLY A 321 25.68 -9.77 -3.79
CA GLY A 321 25.22 -8.40 -3.61
C GLY A 321 24.26 -7.87 -4.67
N ALA A 322 23.81 -8.71 -5.60
CA ALA A 322 22.68 -8.44 -6.48
C ALA A 322 21.45 -9.25 -6.09
N LEU A 323 20.27 -8.66 -6.24
CA LEU A 323 18.98 -9.31 -6.10
C LEU A 323 18.35 -9.46 -7.48
N ILE A 324 17.98 -10.70 -7.85
CA ILE A 324 17.33 -11.06 -9.11
C ILE A 324 15.98 -11.68 -8.78
N ALA A 325 14.92 -11.18 -9.37
CA ALA A 325 13.58 -11.72 -9.25
C ALA A 325 12.86 -11.66 -10.62
N GLU A 326 11.67 -12.23 -10.67
CA GLU A 326 10.81 -12.10 -11.86
C GLU A 326 10.52 -10.62 -12.12
N ALA A 327 10.58 -10.19 -13.38
CA ALA A 327 10.33 -8.82 -13.74
C ALA A 327 8.86 -8.47 -13.59
N TYR A 328 8.57 -7.32 -12.96
CA TYR A 328 7.20 -6.85 -12.74
C TYR A 328 6.35 -6.78 -14.02
N TYR A 329 6.97 -6.44 -15.15
CA TYR A 329 6.27 -6.26 -16.42
C TYR A 329 6.00 -7.56 -17.20
N THR A 330 6.42 -8.73 -16.71
CA THR A 330 6.22 -10.01 -17.38
C THR A 330 4.73 -10.31 -17.56
N GLU A 331 3.94 -10.03 -16.54
CA GLU A 331 2.49 -10.20 -16.57
C GLU A 331 1.78 -9.16 -17.44
N MET A 332 2.33 -7.93 -17.51
CA MET A 332 1.74 -6.80 -18.23
C MET A 332 1.86 -6.94 -19.76
N TRP A 333 2.85 -7.69 -20.25
CA TRP A 333 3.13 -7.81 -21.70
C TRP A 333 2.81 -9.20 -22.26
N ASN A 334 2.21 -10.09 -21.46
CA ASN A 334 1.92 -11.49 -21.81
C ASN A 334 3.12 -12.17 -22.48
N THR A 335 4.32 -11.92 -21.96
CA THR A 335 5.59 -12.46 -22.45
C THR A 335 6.01 -13.63 -21.57
N ASP A 336 6.94 -14.42 -22.07
CA ASP A 336 7.64 -15.42 -21.26
C ASP A 336 8.24 -14.80 -20.01
N LYS A 337 8.32 -15.57 -18.93
CA LYS A 337 8.93 -15.14 -17.67
C LYS A 337 10.30 -14.52 -17.91
N MET A 338 10.49 -13.32 -17.43
CA MET A 338 11.74 -12.58 -17.51
C MET A 338 12.30 -12.39 -16.10
N TYR A 339 13.60 -12.45 -15.96
CA TYR A 339 14.30 -12.27 -14.68
C TYR A 339 15.12 -11.01 -14.70
N GLN A 340 14.84 -10.11 -13.77
CA GLN A 340 15.44 -8.79 -13.73
C GLN A 340 16.33 -8.63 -12.50
N VAL A 341 17.42 -7.92 -12.68
CA VAL A 341 18.27 -7.44 -11.58
C VAL A 341 17.59 -6.23 -10.94
N HIS A 342 16.95 -6.42 -9.79
CA HIS A 342 16.25 -5.36 -9.06
C HIS A 342 17.21 -4.44 -8.31
N SER A 343 18.26 -4.99 -7.73
CA SER A 343 19.28 -4.18 -7.05
C SER A 343 20.67 -4.77 -7.18
N VAL A 344 21.67 -3.89 -7.13
CA VAL A 344 23.09 -4.25 -7.02
C VAL A 344 23.70 -3.36 -5.94
N ARG A 345 24.33 -3.97 -4.94
CA ARG A 345 25.04 -3.25 -3.88
C ARG A 345 26.36 -2.72 -4.41
N LYS A 346 26.56 -1.41 -4.33
CA LYS A 346 27.80 -0.75 -4.73
C LYS A 346 29.02 -1.35 -4.01
N GLY A 347 30.06 -1.69 -4.76
CA GLY A 347 31.28 -2.31 -4.26
C GLY A 347 31.20 -3.81 -3.97
N SER A 348 30.06 -4.46 -4.21
CA SER A 348 29.91 -5.91 -4.15
C SER A 348 30.64 -6.61 -5.32
N TYR A 349 30.75 -7.94 -5.27
CA TYR A 349 31.28 -8.70 -6.40
C TYR A 349 30.42 -8.53 -7.64
N ALA A 350 29.08 -8.62 -7.51
CA ALA A 350 28.15 -8.36 -8.61
C ALA A 350 28.39 -7.00 -9.30
N ASP A 351 28.62 -5.95 -8.51
CA ASP A 351 28.94 -4.60 -9.04
C ASP A 351 30.29 -4.58 -9.77
N LYS A 352 31.31 -5.24 -9.22
CA LYS A 352 32.65 -5.34 -9.83
C LYS A 352 32.65 -6.11 -11.15
N TYR A 353 31.82 -7.14 -11.26
CA TYR A 353 31.63 -7.91 -12.51
C TYR A 353 30.74 -7.18 -13.54
N GLY A 354 30.19 -6.03 -13.20
CA GLY A 354 29.37 -5.23 -14.13
C GLY A 354 27.93 -5.69 -14.23
N ILE A 355 27.41 -6.44 -13.24
CA ILE A 355 25.98 -6.73 -13.16
C ILE A 355 25.25 -5.42 -12.86
N MET A 356 24.30 -5.05 -13.72
CA MET A 356 23.63 -3.75 -13.66
C MET A 356 22.20 -3.86 -13.19
N LYS A 357 21.79 -2.92 -12.31
CA LYS A 357 20.38 -2.74 -11.94
C LYS A 357 19.51 -2.54 -13.19
N ARG A 358 18.33 -3.14 -13.23
CA ARG A 358 17.36 -3.17 -14.33
C ARG A 358 17.77 -4.03 -15.52
N GLY A 359 18.92 -4.68 -15.50
CA GLY A 359 19.28 -5.67 -16.52
C GLY A 359 18.33 -6.86 -16.48
N ILE A 360 17.81 -7.27 -17.63
CA ILE A 360 16.99 -8.46 -17.80
C ILE A 360 17.88 -9.59 -18.30
N ILE A 361 17.92 -10.70 -17.58
CA ILE A 361 18.72 -11.87 -17.97
C ILE A 361 18.04 -12.55 -19.16
N VAL A 362 18.72 -12.59 -20.27
CA VAL A 362 18.26 -13.21 -21.52
C VAL A 362 18.74 -14.67 -21.61
N ALA A 363 20.00 -14.92 -21.27
CA ALA A 363 20.59 -16.24 -21.27
C ALA A 363 21.76 -16.33 -20.27
N VAL A 364 22.06 -17.55 -19.84
CA VAL A 364 23.29 -17.91 -19.12
C VAL A 364 23.94 -19.05 -19.90
N ASP A 365 25.18 -18.87 -20.34
CA ASP A 365 25.90 -19.80 -21.25
C ASP A 365 25.07 -20.19 -22.49
N GLY A 366 24.34 -19.22 -23.06
CA GLY A 366 23.47 -19.43 -24.21
C GLY A 366 22.11 -20.10 -23.89
N GLU A 367 21.86 -20.50 -22.67
CA GLU A 367 20.58 -21.14 -22.24
C GLU A 367 19.63 -20.14 -21.63
N LYS A 368 18.37 -20.08 -22.13
CA LYS A 368 17.31 -19.21 -21.57
C LYS A 368 16.78 -19.80 -20.27
N PRO A 369 16.75 -19.02 -19.16
CA PRO A 369 16.15 -19.46 -17.90
C PRO A 369 14.64 -19.76 -18.06
N LYS A 370 14.16 -20.89 -17.51
CA LYS A 370 12.74 -21.30 -17.53
C LYS A 370 11.97 -20.82 -16.31
N ASP A 371 12.64 -20.84 -15.15
CA ASP A 371 12.15 -20.39 -13.87
C ASP A 371 13.33 -19.96 -13.00
N LEU A 372 13.06 -19.39 -11.81
CA LEU A 372 14.12 -18.96 -10.89
C LEU A 372 14.98 -20.11 -10.38
N ARG A 373 14.44 -21.30 -10.20
CA ARG A 373 15.22 -22.48 -9.80
C ARG A 373 16.16 -22.93 -10.92
N HIS A 374 15.68 -22.84 -12.16
CA HIS A 374 16.52 -23.13 -13.32
C HIS A 374 17.61 -22.06 -13.48
N LEU A 375 17.27 -20.77 -13.30
CA LEU A 375 18.26 -19.70 -13.30
C LEU A 375 19.31 -19.90 -12.20
N GLN A 376 18.88 -20.26 -10.98
CA GLN A 376 19.80 -20.60 -9.90
C GLN A 376 20.78 -21.71 -10.31
N LYS A 377 20.31 -22.79 -10.93
CA LYS A 377 21.16 -23.89 -11.39
C LYS A 377 22.15 -23.44 -12.48
N LEU A 378 21.70 -22.60 -13.41
CA LEU A 378 22.57 -22.07 -14.46
C LEU A 378 23.67 -21.18 -13.89
N LEU A 379 23.36 -20.38 -12.88
CA LEU A 379 24.32 -19.51 -12.19
C LEU A 379 25.20 -20.26 -11.20
N ASN A 380 24.76 -21.41 -10.70
CA ASN A 380 25.44 -22.17 -9.64
C ASN A 380 26.37 -23.25 -10.19
N LYS A 381 27.25 -22.90 -11.14
CA LYS A 381 28.29 -23.76 -11.70
C LYS A 381 29.64 -23.47 -11.03
N ASP A 382 30.53 -24.46 -11.03
CA ASP A 382 31.86 -24.30 -10.45
C ASP A 382 32.84 -23.52 -11.37
N GLU A 383 32.46 -23.37 -12.64
CA GLU A 383 33.19 -22.58 -13.64
C GLU A 383 32.51 -21.23 -13.86
N PRO A 384 33.25 -20.20 -14.33
CA PRO A 384 32.64 -18.91 -14.69
C PRO A 384 31.53 -19.09 -15.73
N VAL A 385 30.45 -18.34 -15.58
CA VAL A 385 29.31 -18.39 -16.52
C VAL A 385 29.19 -17.08 -17.27
N ASN A 386 28.77 -17.17 -18.53
CA ASN A 386 28.49 -15.99 -19.33
C ASN A 386 27.02 -15.61 -19.25
N ILE A 387 26.73 -14.44 -18.67
CA ILE A 387 25.37 -13.91 -18.50
C ILE A 387 25.12 -12.86 -19.57
N VAL A 388 24.10 -13.08 -20.39
CA VAL A 388 23.65 -12.11 -21.41
C VAL A 388 22.49 -11.31 -20.82
N PHE A 389 22.67 -10.01 -20.74
CA PHE A 389 21.68 -9.05 -20.28
C PHE A 389 21.09 -8.22 -21.41
N ARG A 390 19.84 -7.85 -21.25
CA ARG A 390 19.14 -6.84 -22.05
C ARG A 390 18.77 -5.66 -21.14
N VAL A 391 19.13 -4.43 -21.54
CA VAL A 391 18.76 -3.20 -20.85
C VAL A 391 18.10 -2.23 -21.81
N TRP A 392 17.24 -1.35 -21.30
CA TRP A 392 16.73 -0.25 -22.11
C TRP A 392 17.87 0.67 -22.52
N SER A 393 17.92 0.98 -23.82
CA SER A 393 18.92 1.91 -24.35
C SER A 393 18.66 3.32 -23.81
N ASN A 394 19.71 3.95 -23.28
CA ASN A 394 19.63 5.36 -22.89
C ASN A 394 19.58 6.31 -24.12
N ARG A 395 19.80 5.80 -25.33
CA ARG A 395 19.85 6.59 -26.57
C ARG A 395 18.53 6.63 -27.31
N ASP A 396 17.72 5.57 -27.17
CA ASP A 396 16.42 5.46 -27.80
C ASP A 396 15.47 4.65 -26.92
N GLN A 397 14.30 5.23 -26.60
CA GLN A 397 13.29 4.61 -25.72
C GLN A 397 12.66 3.33 -26.30
N TYR A 398 12.91 3.01 -27.56
CA TYR A 398 12.37 1.82 -28.24
C TYR A 398 13.43 0.74 -28.52
N LEU A 399 14.68 0.96 -28.16
CA LEU A 399 15.77 0.04 -28.38
C LEU A 399 16.29 -0.57 -27.09
N TYR A 400 16.84 -1.79 -27.22
CA TYR A 400 17.54 -2.48 -26.15
C TYR A 400 19.01 -2.62 -26.52
N ASP A 401 19.88 -2.37 -25.56
CA ASP A 401 21.28 -2.73 -25.63
C ASP A 401 21.47 -4.11 -24.99
N PHE A 402 22.32 -4.96 -25.61
CA PHE A 402 22.71 -6.25 -25.06
C PHE A 402 24.17 -6.17 -24.63
N PHE A 403 24.47 -6.76 -23.48
CA PHE A 403 25.84 -6.88 -23.00
C PHE A 403 26.03 -8.21 -22.30
N GLU A 404 27.27 -8.69 -22.33
CA GLU A 404 27.68 -9.95 -21.72
C GLU A 404 28.55 -9.69 -20.51
N VAL A 405 28.39 -10.51 -19.50
CA VAL A 405 29.16 -10.49 -18.26
C VAL A 405 29.68 -11.90 -18.02
N GLU A 406 30.98 -12.08 -18.02
CA GLU A 406 31.61 -13.29 -17.49
C GLU A 406 31.62 -13.18 -15.97
N TYR A 407 30.85 -14.04 -15.30
CA TYR A 407 30.62 -13.99 -13.87
C TYR A 407 31.17 -15.25 -13.19
N GLU A 408 32.11 -15.02 -12.27
CA GLU A 408 32.64 -16.04 -11.38
C GLU A 408 32.03 -15.81 -9.99
N ARG A 409 31.34 -16.82 -9.47
CA ARG A 409 30.53 -16.70 -8.27
C ARG A 409 31.30 -16.89 -6.98
N ASP A 410 30.77 -16.29 -5.88
CA ASP A 410 31.03 -16.74 -4.53
C ASP A 410 29.84 -17.58 -3.98
N GLU A 411 28.61 -17.11 -4.11
CA GLU A 411 27.41 -17.82 -3.64
C GLU A 411 26.14 -17.40 -4.38
N VAL A 412 25.32 -18.40 -4.76
CA VAL A 412 23.99 -18.18 -5.36
C VAL A 412 22.92 -18.78 -4.47
N THR A 413 22.16 -17.94 -3.80
CA THR A 413 21.13 -18.37 -2.85
C THR A 413 19.74 -18.04 -3.39
N LEU A 414 18.84 -19.05 -3.47
CA LEU A 414 17.42 -18.86 -3.70
C LEU A 414 16.73 -18.59 -2.36
N MET A 415 16.06 -17.46 -2.28
CA MET A 415 15.33 -17.01 -1.11
C MET A 415 13.85 -16.91 -1.42
N ASN A 416 13.00 -17.11 -0.44
CA ASN A 416 11.63 -16.66 -0.48
C ASN A 416 11.57 -15.29 0.18
N ALA A 417 10.70 -14.42 -0.28
CA ALA A 417 10.58 -13.07 0.26
C ALA A 417 10.00 -13.03 1.70
N MET A 418 9.63 -14.11 2.29
CA MET A 418 9.47 -14.50 3.72
C MET A 418 8.65 -15.76 3.84
#